data_c0ec773ce722161f237c8b9b37b9790f
#
_entry.id   c0ec773ce722161f237c8b9b37b9790f
#
_cell.length_a   1.000
_cell.length_b   1.000
_cell.length_c   1.000
_cell.angle_alpha   90.00
_cell.angle_beta   90.00
_cell.angle_gamma   90.00
#
_symmetry.space_group_name_H-M   'P 1'
#
loop_
_entity.id
_entity.type
_entity.pdbx_description
1 polymer ?
#
loop_
_entity_poly.entity_id
_entity_poly.type
_entity_poly.pdbx_seq_one_letter_code
_entity_poly.pdbx_strand_id
1 'polypeptide(L)'
;AEETLNEINLRLKGIETHIGKNDGKFKIYKRGLENDLKLVNFTKTGATATKQYKQLQNTIRKKEIKYIILDPLINFQTGTYDENSNQNMDNYIKNYLIPLAVNADGVVFSGHHTNKISMVATHDNELLVDNQNALNAARGASSLIGAARFVLALQPMTRKLWEDHFKDHIQDGSSFVHYTGLIEAKSNYNVIAEEVLWCRKNTIKVATEDGFTEDTACFSTTELNKITKAKNKLKAAKNAQWCRSHMPFIASMFNDKDRITLNSIVSELVPKDPDFADGKVLEQTI
;
A
#
# COMPACT_ATOMS: atom_id res chain seq x y z
N ALA A 1 7.19 17.77 4.74
CA ALA A 1 6.16 17.18 5.57
C ALA A 1 5.09 18.23 5.85
N GLU A 2 3.84 17.83 5.84
CA GLU A 2 2.70 18.70 6.17
C GLU A 2 2.56 18.91 7.69
N GLU A 3 3.25 18.10 8.48
CA GLU A 3 3.22 18.11 9.94
C GLU A 3 4.34 18.94 10.55
N THR A 4 4.07 19.54 11.72
CA THR A 4 5.07 20.27 12.49
C THR A 4 6.08 19.31 13.14
N LEU A 5 7.25 19.81 13.55
CA LEU A 5 8.26 18.98 14.24
C LEU A 5 7.69 18.40 15.54
N ASN A 6 6.86 19.19 16.24
CA ASN A 6 6.23 18.76 17.48
C ASN A 6 5.27 17.58 17.24
N GLU A 7 4.46 17.65 16.20
CA GLU A 7 3.54 16.53 15.83
C GLU A 7 4.32 15.26 15.49
N ILE A 8 5.40 15.35 14.72
CA ILE A 8 6.24 14.19 14.41
C ILE A 8 6.88 13.62 15.67
N ASN A 9 7.44 14.47 16.55
CA ASN A 9 8.02 14.02 17.81
C ASN A 9 6.97 13.38 18.72
N LEU A 10 5.77 13.95 18.79
CA LEU A 10 4.66 13.40 19.55
C LEU A 10 4.26 12.01 19.06
N ARG A 11 4.16 11.82 17.74
CA ARG A 11 3.87 10.51 17.14
C ARG A 11 4.96 9.49 17.43
N LEU A 12 6.22 9.88 17.37
CA LEU A 12 7.33 8.98 17.70
C LEU A 12 7.33 8.58 19.16
N LYS A 13 7.10 9.51 20.08
CA LYS A 13 6.91 9.19 21.49
C LYS A 13 5.71 8.25 21.70
N GLY A 14 4.61 8.45 20.97
CA GLY A 14 3.45 7.56 20.99
C GLY A 14 3.79 6.14 20.52
N ILE A 15 4.54 6.01 19.43
CA ILE A 15 5.04 4.73 18.93
C ILE A 15 5.94 4.06 19.96
N GLU A 16 6.93 4.76 20.53
CA GLU A 16 7.81 4.24 21.57
C GLU A 16 7.03 3.80 22.82
N THR A 17 6.00 4.54 23.20
CA THR A 17 5.13 4.19 24.33
C THR A 17 4.36 2.91 24.04
N HIS A 18 3.89 2.72 22.83
CA HIS A 18 3.05 1.59 22.44
C HIS A 18 3.83 0.29 22.20
N ILE A 19 4.96 0.36 21.49
CA ILE A 19 5.75 -0.81 21.11
C ILE A 19 6.96 -1.07 22.02
N GLY A 20 7.22 -0.18 22.97
CA GLY A 20 8.42 -0.19 23.80
C GLY A 20 9.57 0.60 23.19
N LYS A 21 10.56 0.95 24.02
CA LYS A 21 11.74 1.69 23.54
C LYS A 21 12.47 0.89 22.49
N ASN A 22 12.67 1.50 21.36
CA ASN A 22 13.53 0.99 20.32
C ASN A 22 14.95 1.53 20.58
N ASP A 23 15.94 0.66 20.74
CA ASP A 23 17.36 1.03 20.85
C ASP A 23 17.90 1.58 19.52
N GLY A 24 17.09 1.65 18.49
CA GLY A 24 17.39 2.24 17.19
C GLY A 24 17.67 3.75 17.29
N LYS A 25 18.79 4.17 16.79
CA LYS A 25 19.16 5.59 16.71
C LYS A 25 18.37 6.28 15.61
N PHE A 26 17.14 6.69 15.87
CA PHE A 26 16.41 7.58 14.99
C PHE A 26 16.98 8.99 15.07
N LYS A 27 17.54 9.48 13.98
CA LYS A 27 17.86 10.90 13.81
C LYS A 27 16.91 11.47 12.81
N ILE A 28 15.91 12.24 13.28
CA ILE A 28 14.94 12.88 12.40
C ILE A 28 15.52 14.21 11.95
N TYR A 29 15.72 14.31 10.66
CA TYR A 29 16.05 15.57 10.00
C TYR A 29 14.79 16.08 9.33
N LYS A 30 13.96 16.79 10.09
CA LYS A 30 12.81 17.45 9.49
C LYS A 30 13.26 18.69 8.73
N ARG A 31 12.71 18.83 7.52
CA ARG A 31 12.54 20.11 6.88
C ARG A 31 11.05 20.30 6.62
N GLY A 32 10.42 21.18 7.36
CA GLY A 32 8.99 21.47 7.31
C GLY A 32 8.67 22.78 6.58
N LEU A 33 7.44 23.22 6.76
CA LEU A 33 6.84 24.40 6.14
C LEU A 33 7.68 25.69 6.14
N GLU A 34 8.53 25.87 7.15
CA GLU A 34 9.40 27.05 7.25
C GLU A 34 10.59 27.04 6.27
N ASN A 35 10.95 25.88 5.73
CA ASN A 35 12.00 25.71 4.75
C ASN A 35 11.48 24.82 3.61
N ASP A 36 10.79 25.43 2.67
CA ASP A 36 10.25 24.79 1.49
C ASP A 36 11.34 24.02 0.72
N LEU A 37 11.51 22.73 1.07
CA LEU A 37 12.54 21.87 0.50
C LEU A 37 12.14 21.45 -0.90
N LYS A 38 12.66 22.13 -1.90
CA LYS A 38 12.53 21.75 -3.30
C LYS A 38 13.77 21.01 -3.76
N LEU A 39 13.61 19.80 -4.23
CA LEU A 39 14.73 18.95 -4.68
C LEU A 39 15.01 19.13 -6.17
N VAL A 40 13.96 19.29 -6.97
CA VAL A 40 14.06 19.35 -8.42
C VAL A 40 13.24 20.51 -8.97
N ASN A 41 13.82 21.22 -9.91
CA ASN A 41 13.14 22.25 -10.69
C ASN A 41 12.87 21.73 -12.10
N PHE A 42 11.60 21.64 -12.50
CA PHE A 42 11.18 21.22 -13.82
C PHE A 42 10.98 22.43 -14.71
N THR A 43 11.48 22.34 -15.94
CA THR A 43 11.31 23.34 -17.00
C THR A 43 10.72 22.65 -18.25
N LYS A 44 10.32 23.42 -19.23
CA LYS A 44 9.85 22.88 -20.53
C LYS A 44 10.87 22.00 -21.24
N THR A 45 12.16 22.20 -20.97
CA THR A 45 13.28 21.52 -21.65
C THR A 45 13.92 20.42 -20.79
N GLY A 46 13.47 20.22 -19.54
CA GLY A 46 14.02 19.20 -18.68
C GLY A 46 13.92 19.52 -17.19
N ALA A 47 14.67 18.80 -16.39
CA ALA A 47 14.69 18.94 -14.94
C ALA A 47 16.13 19.16 -14.43
N THR A 48 16.27 19.97 -13.40
CA THR A 48 17.57 20.30 -12.78
C THR A 48 17.53 20.15 -11.27
N ALA A 49 18.62 19.64 -10.70
CA ALA A 49 18.79 19.57 -9.25
C ALA A 49 18.88 20.97 -8.64
N THR A 50 18.16 21.20 -7.57
CA THR A 50 18.27 22.43 -6.80
C THR A 50 19.54 22.45 -5.93
N LYS A 51 19.88 23.62 -5.38
CA LYS A 51 20.94 23.72 -4.35
C LYS A 51 20.60 22.84 -3.13
N GLN A 52 19.33 22.78 -2.77
CA GLN A 52 18.85 21.99 -1.62
C GLN A 52 19.00 20.47 -1.85
N TYR A 53 18.84 19.99 -3.08
CA TYR A 53 19.11 18.59 -3.41
C TYR A 53 20.58 18.22 -3.13
N LYS A 54 21.52 19.06 -3.58
CA LYS A 54 22.95 18.85 -3.34
C LYS A 54 23.30 18.89 -1.84
N GLN A 55 22.67 19.81 -1.10
CA GLN A 55 22.82 19.88 0.36
C GLN A 55 22.29 18.63 1.05
N LEU A 56 21.13 18.10 0.59
CA LEU A 56 20.55 16.87 1.10
C LEU A 56 21.49 15.68 0.86
N GLN A 57 22.05 15.54 -0.35
CA GLN A 57 23.02 14.47 -0.66
C GLN A 57 24.25 14.53 0.27
N ASN A 58 24.77 15.72 0.54
CA ASN A 58 25.89 15.89 1.46
C ASN A 58 25.51 15.54 2.91
N THR A 59 24.29 15.91 3.33
CA THR A 59 23.77 15.58 4.65
C THR A 59 23.60 14.08 4.83
N ILE A 60 23.04 13.39 3.83
CA ILE A 60 22.86 11.94 3.81
C ILE A 60 24.20 11.24 4.06
N ARG A 61 25.24 11.60 3.29
CA ARG A 61 26.57 11.02 3.44
C ARG A 61 27.19 11.35 4.81
N LYS A 62 27.18 12.61 5.20
CA LYS A 62 27.81 13.07 6.47
C LYS A 62 27.17 12.45 7.71
N LYS A 63 25.88 12.15 7.65
CA LYS A 63 25.10 11.64 8.77
C LYS A 63 24.78 10.15 8.65
N GLU A 64 25.28 9.51 7.60
CA GLU A 64 25.05 8.07 7.33
C GLU A 64 23.57 7.68 7.34
N ILE A 65 22.72 8.54 6.73
CA ILE A 65 21.28 8.33 6.68
C ILE A 65 20.98 7.19 5.71
N LYS A 66 20.29 6.16 6.18
CA LYS A 66 19.88 4.98 5.40
C LYS A 66 18.44 5.04 4.91
N TYR A 67 17.58 5.76 5.60
CA TYR A 67 16.15 5.85 5.29
C TYR A 67 15.76 7.29 5.04
N ILE A 68 15.17 7.55 3.88
CA ILE A 68 14.72 8.87 3.45
C ILE A 68 13.22 8.77 3.21
N ILE A 69 12.44 9.62 3.89
CA ILE A 69 10.99 9.67 3.73
C ILE A 69 10.62 11.01 3.10
N LEU A 70 9.96 10.96 1.95
CA LEU A 70 9.44 12.11 1.21
C LEU A 70 7.91 12.05 1.20
N ASP A 71 7.26 12.87 2.02
CA ASP A 71 5.80 12.82 2.21
C ASP A 71 5.17 14.21 2.22
N PRO A 72 4.27 14.48 1.28
CA PRO A 72 4.06 13.76 0.04
C PRO A 72 5.13 14.12 -1.02
N LEU A 73 5.37 13.20 -1.96
CA LEU A 73 6.41 13.34 -3.00
C LEU A 73 6.27 14.62 -3.83
N ILE A 74 5.04 15.03 -4.12
CA ILE A 74 4.75 16.20 -4.95
C ILE A 74 5.25 17.52 -4.33
N ASN A 75 5.42 17.58 -3.02
CA ASN A 75 5.89 18.79 -2.34
C ASN A 75 7.38 19.10 -2.55
N PHE A 76 8.12 18.16 -3.13
CA PHE A 76 9.58 18.30 -3.31
C PHE A 76 10.00 18.72 -4.71
N GLN A 77 9.04 19.08 -5.56
CA GLN A 77 9.30 19.58 -6.90
C GLN A 77 8.83 21.04 -7.05
N THR A 78 9.35 21.70 -8.09
CA THR A 78 8.94 23.05 -8.49
C THR A 78 9.00 23.21 -10.01
N GLY A 79 8.49 24.34 -10.52
CA GLY A 79 8.50 24.67 -11.95
C GLY A 79 7.32 24.09 -12.69
N THR A 80 7.54 23.61 -13.91
CA THR A 80 6.50 23.08 -14.83
C THR A 80 6.25 21.58 -14.65
N TYR A 81 6.43 21.05 -13.43
CA TYR A 81 6.18 19.65 -13.16
C TYR A 81 4.70 19.28 -13.34
N ASP A 82 4.47 18.20 -14.10
CA ASP A 82 3.17 17.57 -14.25
C ASP A 82 3.24 16.14 -13.70
N GLU A 83 2.48 15.87 -12.65
CA GLU A 83 2.43 14.55 -12.00
C GLU A 83 1.82 13.45 -12.89
N ASN A 84 1.03 13.85 -13.91
CA ASN A 84 0.44 12.92 -14.87
C ASN A 84 1.36 12.61 -16.05
N SER A 85 2.46 13.34 -16.19
CA SER A 85 3.47 13.10 -17.23
C SER A 85 4.38 11.94 -16.85
N ASN A 86 4.27 10.83 -17.58
CA ASN A 86 5.19 9.70 -17.42
C ASN A 86 6.66 10.11 -17.60
N GLN A 87 6.94 11.04 -18.50
CA GLN A 87 8.30 11.53 -18.75
C GLN A 87 8.84 12.30 -17.55
N ASN A 88 8.03 13.21 -16.96
CA ASN A 88 8.45 13.96 -15.79
C ASN A 88 8.69 13.04 -14.59
N MET A 89 7.79 12.11 -14.36
CA MET A 89 7.88 11.15 -13.26
C MET A 89 9.07 10.21 -13.42
N ASP A 90 9.27 9.66 -14.61
CA ASP A 90 10.41 8.78 -14.93
C ASP A 90 11.74 9.51 -14.74
N ASN A 91 11.85 10.74 -15.23
CA ASN A 91 13.01 11.61 -15.02
C ASN A 91 13.26 11.86 -13.54
N TYR A 92 12.22 12.19 -12.77
CA TYR A 92 12.34 12.45 -11.34
C TYR A 92 12.86 11.23 -10.59
N ILE A 93 12.29 10.07 -10.87
CA ILE A 93 12.70 8.83 -10.18
C ILE A 93 14.13 8.44 -10.56
N LYS A 94 14.44 8.35 -11.85
CA LYS A 94 15.72 7.84 -12.34
C LYS A 94 16.89 8.76 -12.01
N ASN A 95 16.70 10.07 -12.16
CA ASN A 95 17.79 11.02 -12.06
C ASN A 95 17.92 11.68 -10.68
N TYR A 96 16.90 11.52 -9.81
CA TYR A 96 16.92 12.18 -8.49
C TYR A 96 16.64 11.24 -7.34
N LEU A 97 15.57 10.42 -7.36
CA LEU A 97 15.24 9.55 -6.23
C LEU A 97 16.16 8.33 -6.13
N ILE A 98 16.42 7.65 -7.25
CA ILE A 98 17.37 6.52 -7.27
C ILE A 98 18.76 6.96 -6.83
N PRO A 99 19.35 8.07 -7.34
CA PRO A 99 20.62 8.56 -6.84
C PRO A 99 20.64 8.92 -5.36
N LEU A 100 19.51 9.38 -4.78
CA LEU A 100 19.43 9.58 -3.33
C LEU A 100 19.51 8.25 -2.57
N ALA A 101 18.80 7.21 -3.02
CA ALA A 101 18.85 5.88 -2.41
C ALA A 101 20.26 5.27 -2.49
N VAL A 102 20.91 5.37 -3.66
CA VAL A 102 22.30 4.92 -3.87
C VAL A 102 23.26 5.69 -2.97
N ASN A 103 23.11 7.02 -2.89
CA ASN A 103 23.97 7.87 -2.03
C ASN A 103 23.80 7.56 -0.54
N ALA A 104 22.61 7.09 -0.13
CA ALA A 104 22.30 6.67 1.23
C ALA A 104 22.82 5.24 1.51
N ASP A 105 23.17 4.46 0.49
CA ASP A 105 23.25 3.00 0.58
C ASP A 105 22.05 2.47 1.37
N GLY A 106 20.83 2.83 0.90
CA GLY A 106 19.61 2.68 1.67
C GLY A 106 18.35 2.81 0.81
N VAL A 107 17.27 3.32 1.41
CA VAL A 107 15.93 3.34 0.80
C VAL A 107 15.32 4.74 0.82
N VAL A 108 14.66 5.12 -0.28
CA VAL A 108 13.76 6.27 -0.34
C VAL A 108 12.32 5.77 -0.32
N PHE A 109 11.58 6.17 0.70
CA PHE A 109 10.13 6.00 0.80
C PHE A 109 9.45 7.28 0.32
N SER A 110 8.49 7.13 -0.59
CA SER A 110 7.73 8.27 -1.11
C SER A 110 6.25 8.10 -0.80
N GLY A 111 5.70 9.00 0.00
CA GLY A 111 4.25 9.13 0.16
C GLY A 111 3.64 9.69 -1.12
N HIS A 112 2.54 9.09 -1.59
CA HIS A 112 1.83 9.52 -2.78
C HIS A 112 0.33 9.35 -2.59
N HIS A 113 -0.45 10.35 -3.05
CA HIS A 113 -1.90 10.29 -2.91
C HIS A 113 -2.54 9.32 -3.90
N THR A 114 -3.63 8.69 -3.48
CA THR A 114 -4.49 7.93 -4.38
C THR A 114 -5.37 8.85 -5.23
N ASN A 115 -5.83 8.38 -6.38
CA ASN A 115 -6.75 9.14 -7.21
C ASN A 115 -8.16 9.21 -6.56
N LYS A 116 -8.94 10.25 -6.91
CA LYS A 116 -10.29 10.46 -6.36
C LYS A 116 -11.28 9.36 -6.75
N ILE A 117 -11.09 8.74 -7.90
CA ILE A 117 -11.98 7.67 -8.41
C ILE A 117 -11.85 6.44 -7.54
N SER A 118 -10.64 6.08 -7.14
CA SER A 118 -10.43 4.94 -6.22
C SER A 118 -11.03 5.19 -4.82
N MET A 119 -11.11 6.44 -4.38
CA MET A 119 -11.77 6.80 -3.12
C MET A 119 -13.29 6.69 -3.21
N VAL A 120 -13.90 6.98 -4.35
CA VAL A 120 -15.36 6.87 -4.57
C VAL A 120 -15.78 5.41 -4.72
N ALA A 121 -15.01 4.59 -5.44
CA ALA A 121 -15.28 3.17 -5.60
C ALA A 121 -15.26 2.39 -4.27
N THR A 122 -14.59 2.92 -3.23
CA THR A 122 -14.59 2.33 -1.89
C THR A 122 -15.86 2.58 -1.09
N HIS A 123 -16.76 3.49 -1.53
CA HIS A 123 -18.00 3.78 -0.80
C HIS A 123 -19.14 2.80 -1.11
N ASP A 124 -19.20 2.26 -2.32
CA ASP A 124 -20.35 1.47 -2.77
C ASP A 124 -20.03 0.02 -3.20
N ASN A 125 -18.78 -0.34 -3.40
CA ASN A 125 -18.40 -1.67 -3.87
C ASN A 125 -17.21 -2.27 -3.14
N GLU A 126 -17.20 -3.60 -3.17
CA GLU A 126 -16.18 -4.48 -2.66
C GLU A 126 -14.77 -3.91 -2.83
N LEU A 127 -14.06 -3.87 -1.75
CA LEU A 127 -12.67 -3.52 -1.57
C LEU A 127 -11.79 -3.53 -2.82
N LEU A 128 -10.90 -2.54 -2.86
CA LEU A 128 -9.58 -2.70 -3.47
C LEU A 128 -8.77 -3.78 -2.71
N VAL A 129 -9.24 -5.01 -2.68
CA VAL A 129 -8.58 -6.10 -1.93
C VAL A 129 -7.55 -6.79 -2.80
N ASP A 130 -7.58 -6.56 -4.11
CA ASP A 130 -6.58 -7.11 -4.98
C ASP A 130 -5.43 -6.13 -5.22
N ASN A 131 -4.25 -6.70 -5.37
CA ASN A 131 -3.00 -5.95 -5.56
C ASN A 131 -3.03 -5.10 -6.84
N GLN A 132 -3.77 -5.52 -7.86
CA GLN A 132 -3.86 -4.80 -9.14
C GLN A 132 -4.70 -3.53 -9.01
N ASN A 133 -5.83 -3.61 -8.28
CA ASN A 133 -6.63 -2.42 -8.00
C ASN A 133 -5.87 -1.43 -7.11
N ALA A 134 -5.10 -1.93 -6.15
CA ALA A 134 -4.23 -1.10 -5.33
C ALA A 134 -3.14 -0.38 -6.16
N LEU A 135 -2.56 -1.05 -7.16
CA LEU A 135 -1.64 -0.41 -8.11
C LEU A 135 -2.33 0.69 -8.93
N ASN A 136 -3.53 0.41 -9.44
CA ASN A 136 -4.28 1.35 -10.26
C ASN A 136 -4.81 2.56 -9.47
N ALA A 137 -4.86 2.47 -8.15
CA ALA A 137 -5.32 3.54 -7.28
C ALA A 137 -4.32 4.70 -7.14
N ALA A 138 -3.04 4.50 -7.45
CA ALA A 138 -2.06 5.56 -7.34
C ALA A 138 -2.39 6.68 -8.35
N ARG A 139 -2.39 7.91 -7.84
CA ARG A 139 -2.62 9.10 -8.66
C ARG A 139 -1.41 9.40 -9.54
N GLY A 140 -1.64 9.93 -10.74
CA GLY A 140 -0.60 10.41 -11.64
C GLY A 140 -0.03 9.34 -12.56
N ALA A 141 1.22 9.51 -12.95
CA ALA A 141 1.84 8.73 -13.99
C ALA A 141 2.15 7.28 -13.56
N SER A 142 1.83 6.33 -14.42
CA SER A 142 2.12 4.90 -14.22
C SER A 142 3.61 4.58 -14.07
N SER A 143 4.48 5.46 -14.56
CA SER A 143 5.95 5.34 -14.42
C SER A 143 6.41 5.36 -12.96
N LEU A 144 5.71 6.03 -12.04
CA LEU A 144 6.01 5.98 -10.61
C LEU A 144 5.94 4.54 -10.09
N ILE A 145 4.82 3.87 -10.35
CA ILE A 145 4.61 2.49 -9.94
C ILE A 145 5.56 1.56 -10.68
N GLY A 146 5.75 1.80 -11.99
CA GLY A 146 6.67 1.01 -12.82
C GLY A 146 8.09 1.00 -12.27
N ALA A 147 8.60 2.15 -11.87
CA ALA A 147 9.96 2.33 -11.37
C ALA A 147 10.15 1.94 -9.89
N ALA A 148 9.10 1.96 -9.08
CA ALA A 148 9.17 1.56 -7.68
C ALA A 148 9.52 0.07 -7.57
N ARG A 149 10.38 -0.28 -6.61
CA ARG A 149 10.76 -1.68 -6.30
C ARG A 149 9.74 -2.36 -5.42
N PHE A 150 9.04 -1.55 -4.64
CA PHE A 150 8.05 -1.99 -3.68
C PHE A 150 6.93 -0.94 -3.60
N VAL A 151 5.68 -1.36 -3.59
CA VAL A 151 4.53 -0.48 -3.45
C VAL A 151 3.60 -1.02 -2.37
N LEU A 152 3.35 -0.17 -1.38
CA LEU A 152 2.35 -0.42 -0.33
C LEU A 152 1.19 0.54 -0.53
N ALA A 153 -0.02 0.03 -0.51
CA ALA A 153 -1.23 0.82 -0.48
C ALA A 153 -1.85 0.78 0.92
N LEU A 154 -2.24 1.95 1.42
CA LEU A 154 -3.01 2.10 2.65
C LEU A 154 -4.47 2.32 2.29
N GLN A 155 -5.35 1.48 2.80
CA GLN A 155 -6.78 1.55 2.54
C GLN A 155 -7.58 1.55 3.83
N PRO A 156 -8.40 2.58 4.10
CA PRO A 156 -9.35 2.54 5.21
C PRO A 156 -10.32 1.36 5.06
N MET A 157 -10.70 0.74 6.17
CA MET A 157 -11.73 -0.30 6.16
C MET A 157 -13.08 0.31 5.81
N THR A 158 -13.81 -0.31 4.89
CA THR A 158 -15.17 0.13 4.56
C THR A 158 -16.18 -0.42 5.57
N ARG A 159 -17.32 0.29 5.73
CA ARG A 159 -18.41 -0.19 6.59
C ARG A 159 -18.93 -1.55 6.14
N LYS A 160 -19.13 -1.74 4.83
CA LYS A 160 -19.61 -2.98 4.25
C LYS A 160 -18.69 -4.16 4.60
N LEU A 161 -17.38 -4.01 4.38
CA LEU A 161 -16.42 -5.05 4.73
C LEU A 161 -16.44 -5.40 6.21
N TRP A 162 -16.56 -4.38 7.06
CA TRP A 162 -16.67 -4.57 8.49
C TRP A 162 -17.90 -5.38 8.87
N GLU A 163 -19.07 -4.98 8.36
CA GLU A 163 -20.36 -5.64 8.64
C GLU A 163 -20.38 -7.08 8.13
N ASP A 164 -19.86 -7.31 6.91
CA ASP A 164 -19.91 -8.63 6.26
C ASP A 164 -18.91 -9.64 6.86
N HIS A 165 -17.80 -9.17 7.43
CA HIS A 165 -16.69 -10.07 7.73
C HIS A 165 -16.11 -9.98 9.13
N PHE A 166 -16.24 -8.87 9.83
CA PHE A 166 -15.48 -8.62 11.05
C PHE A 166 -16.31 -8.24 12.28
N LYS A 167 -17.46 -7.61 12.11
CA LYS A 167 -18.28 -7.06 13.18
C LYS A 167 -18.53 -8.06 14.32
N ASP A 168 -18.88 -9.29 13.97
CA ASP A 168 -19.23 -10.34 14.94
C ASP A 168 -18.02 -10.93 15.68
N HIS A 169 -16.82 -10.62 15.22
CA HIS A 169 -15.58 -11.13 15.80
C HIS A 169 -14.90 -10.13 16.74
N ILE A 170 -15.37 -8.88 16.81
CA ILE A 170 -14.76 -7.81 17.59
C ILE A 170 -15.76 -7.31 18.63
N GLN A 171 -15.43 -7.48 19.90
CA GLN A 171 -16.30 -7.18 21.02
C GLN A 171 -15.85 -5.95 21.85
N ASP A 172 -14.80 -5.25 21.45
CA ASP A 172 -14.18 -4.17 22.21
C ASP A 172 -14.78 -2.78 21.92
N GLY A 173 -15.94 -2.72 21.24
CA GLY A 173 -16.60 -1.46 20.85
C GLY A 173 -15.93 -0.74 19.66
N SER A 174 -14.93 -1.34 19.03
CA SER A 174 -14.31 -0.80 17.82
C SER A 174 -15.29 -0.80 16.66
N SER A 175 -15.06 0.11 15.71
CA SER A 175 -15.79 0.18 14.44
C SER A 175 -14.80 0.22 13.27
N PHE A 176 -15.32 0.11 12.05
CA PHE A 176 -14.51 0.12 10.83
C PHE A 176 -13.54 1.32 10.72
N VAL A 177 -13.88 2.49 11.28
CA VAL A 177 -13.04 3.71 11.22
C VAL A 177 -11.69 3.57 11.94
N HIS A 178 -11.57 2.60 12.83
CA HIS A 178 -10.33 2.33 13.56
C HIS A 178 -9.35 1.44 12.78
N TYR A 179 -9.72 0.92 11.62
CA TYR A 179 -8.89 -0.04 10.90
C TYR A 179 -8.44 0.46 9.54
N THR A 180 -7.22 0.10 9.20
CA THR A 180 -6.61 0.39 7.89
C THR A 180 -5.92 -0.87 7.40
N GLY A 181 -6.17 -1.24 6.16
CA GLY A 181 -5.47 -2.32 5.48
C GLY A 181 -4.17 -1.81 4.85
N LEU A 182 -3.10 -2.57 5.01
CA LEU A 182 -1.85 -2.43 4.30
C LEU A 182 -1.77 -3.52 3.24
N ILE A 183 -1.72 -3.12 1.98
CA ILE A 183 -1.74 -3.99 0.81
C ILE A 183 -0.37 -3.90 0.14
N GLU A 184 0.30 -5.04 -0.01
CA GLU A 184 1.52 -5.14 -0.81
C GLU A 184 1.13 -5.20 -2.30
N ALA A 185 1.06 -4.04 -2.95
CA ALA A 185 0.60 -3.93 -4.32
C ALA A 185 1.67 -4.33 -5.35
N LYS A 186 2.97 -4.17 -5.01
CA LYS A 186 4.08 -4.57 -5.87
C LYS A 186 5.31 -4.95 -5.03
N SER A 187 5.97 -6.01 -5.45
CA SER A 187 7.32 -6.38 -5.00
C SER A 187 8.14 -6.92 -6.18
N ASN A 188 9.37 -6.41 -6.34
CA ASN A 188 10.28 -6.93 -7.36
C ASN A 188 11.18 -8.07 -6.83
N TYR A 189 11.13 -8.35 -5.52
CA TYR A 189 12.06 -9.28 -4.88
C TYR A 189 11.40 -10.52 -4.33
N ASN A 190 10.11 -10.44 -4.00
CA ASN A 190 9.37 -11.52 -3.37
C ASN A 190 8.05 -11.77 -4.10
N VAL A 191 7.44 -12.92 -3.82
CA VAL A 191 6.04 -13.14 -4.15
C VAL A 191 5.20 -12.14 -3.35
N ILE A 192 4.32 -11.44 -4.05
CA ILE A 192 3.41 -10.46 -3.44
C ILE A 192 2.50 -11.17 -2.45
N ALA A 193 2.36 -10.62 -1.25
CA ALA A 193 1.41 -11.14 -0.28
C ALA A 193 -0.02 -10.92 -0.78
N GLU A 194 -0.79 -11.99 -0.91
CA GLU A 194 -2.20 -11.93 -1.32
C GLU A 194 -3.11 -11.40 -0.20
N GLU A 195 -2.59 -11.35 1.02
CA GLU A 195 -3.36 -11.00 2.21
C GLU A 195 -3.17 -9.53 2.58
N VAL A 196 -4.29 -8.85 2.86
CA VAL A 196 -4.26 -7.52 3.46
C VAL A 196 -3.82 -7.64 4.92
N LEU A 197 -2.79 -6.89 5.29
CA LEU A 197 -2.39 -6.76 6.68
C LEU A 197 -3.24 -5.66 7.35
N TRP A 198 -4.20 -6.05 8.17
CA TRP A 198 -5.03 -5.12 8.91
C TRP A 198 -4.27 -4.55 10.10
N CYS A 199 -4.32 -3.22 10.21
CA CYS A 199 -3.77 -2.46 11.32
C CYS A 199 -4.90 -1.71 12.03
N ARG A 200 -4.85 -1.68 13.36
CA ARG A 200 -5.75 -0.87 14.18
C ARG A 200 -5.08 0.45 14.54
N LYS A 201 -5.79 1.53 14.35
CA LYS A 201 -5.40 2.86 14.81
C LYS A 201 -5.80 3.02 16.27
N ASN A 202 -4.81 3.20 17.14
CA ASN A 202 -5.00 3.40 18.57
C ASN A 202 -4.69 4.86 18.91
N THR A 203 -5.44 5.42 19.86
CA THR A 203 -5.11 6.70 20.48
C THR A 203 -4.19 6.44 21.66
N ILE A 204 -3.02 7.05 21.66
CA ILE A 204 -2.00 6.93 22.70
C ILE A 204 -1.84 8.29 23.39
N LYS A 205 -1.90 8.30 24.70
CA LYS A 205 -1.63 9.49 25.50
C LYS A 205 -0.13 9.61 25.75
N VAL A 206 0.44 10.74 25.39
CA VAL A 206 1.87 11.03 25.52
C VAL A 206 2.06 12.24 26.42
N ALA A 207 2.89 12.09 27.46
CA ALA A 207 3.26 13.22 28.31
C ALA A 207 4.19 14.17 27.52
N THR A 208 3.85 15.44 27.55
CA THR A 208 4.64 16.54 26.96
C THR A 208 5.61 17.12 27.98
N GLU A 209 6.58 17.92 27.55
CA GLU A 209 7.65 18.46 28.42
C GLU A 209 7.12 19.48 29.44
N ASP A 210 6.01 20.11 29.13
CA ASP A 210 5.29 21.07 29.99
C ASP A 210 4.36 20.41 31.02
N GLY A 211 4.34 19.06 31.08
CA GLY A 211 3.56 18.28 32.05
C GLY A 211 2.13 17.99 31.64
N PHE A 212 1.70 18.42 30.45
CA PHE A 212 0.41 18.05 29.89
C PHE A 212 0.43 16.69 29.23
N THR A 213 -0.74 16.22 28.81
CA THR A 213 -0.88 14.97 28.05
C THR A 213 -1.55 15.29 26.74
N GLU A 214 -0.96 14.87 25.64
CA GLU A 214 -1.52 15.00 24.31
C GLU A 214 -1.83 13.63 23.70
N ASP A 215 -2.89 13.59 22.91
CA ASP A 215 -3.30 12.38 22.20
C ASP A 215 -2.59 12.29 20.85
N THR A 216 -2.03 11.12 20.55
CA THR A 216 -1.46 10.83 19.23
C THR A 216 -1.95 9.47 18.73
N ALA A 217 -1.78 9.21 17.45
CA ALA A 217 -2.20 7.95 16.83
C ALA A 217 -0.99 7.02 16.61
N CYS A 218 -1.21 5.74 16.91
CA CYS A 218 -0.28 4.68 16.58
C CYS A 218 -1.01 3.50 15.96
N PHE A 219 -0.40 2.83 14.99
CA PHE A 219 -0.93 1.61 14.41
C PHE A 219 -0.37 0.38 15.11
N SER A 220 -1.22 -0.62 15.35
CA SER A 220 -0.83 -1.94 15.82
C SER A 220 -1.41 -3.04 14.94
N THR A 221 -0.81 -4.21 14.97
CA THR A 221 -1.40 -5.41 14.38
C THR A 221 -2.71 -5.75 15.09
N THR A 222 -3.61 -6.47 14.43
CA THR A 222 -4.94 -6.79 14.96
C THR A 222 -5.28 -8.26 14.78
N GLU A 223 -6.19 -8.76 15.61
CA GLU A 223 -6.75 -10.11 15.51
C GLU A 223 -7.46 -10.37 14.18
N LEU A 224 -7.89 -9.32 13.45
CA LEU A 224 -8.48 -9.45 12.13
C LEU A 224 -7.59 -10.23 11.17
N ASN A 225 -6.27 -10.13 11.31
CA ASN A 225 -5.31 -10.86 10.49
C ASN A 225 -5.44 -12.39 10.67
N LYS A 226 -5.77 -12.85 11.88
CA LYS A 226 -6.02 -14.27 12.13
C LYS A 226 -7.30 -14.74 11.48
N ILE A 227 -8.36 -13.91 11.55
CA ILE A 227 -9.65 -14.19 10.93
C ILE A 227 -9.50 -14.28 9.41
N THR A 228 -8.82 -13.32 8.81
CA THR A 228 -8.55 -13.28 7.37
C THR A 228 -7.78 -14.54 6.93
N LYS A 229 -6.71 -14.90 7.64
CA LYS A 229 -5.93 -16.11 7.35
C LYS A 229 -6.76 -17.39 7.44
N ALA A 230 -7.61 -17.51 8.46
CA ALA A 230 -8.49 -18.67 8.61
C ALA A 230 -9.49 -18.78 7.45
N LYS A 231 -10.12 -17.66 7.04
CA LYS A 231 -11.05 -17.60 5.91
C LYS A 231 -10.36 -17.96 4.58
N ASN A 232 -9.18 -17.39 4.32
CA ASN A 232 -8.41 -17.68 3.11
C ASN A 232 -7.97 -19.15 3.05
N LYS A 233 -7.53 -19.74 4.17
CA LYS A 233 -7.19 -21.15 4.24
C LYS A 233 -8.40 -22.04 3.94
N LEU A 234 -9.58 -21.68 4.45
CA LEU A 234 -10.83 -22.42 4.18
C LEU A 234 -11.23 -22.33 2.70
N LYS A 235 -11.14 -21.13 2.11
CA LYS A 235 -11.38 -20.89 0.68
C LYS A 235 -10.42 -21.71 -0.18
N ALA A 236 -9.12 -21.67 0.11
CA ALA A 236 -8.12 -22.44 -0.60
C ALA A 236 -8.36 -23.95 -0.52
N ALA A 237 -8.79 -24.47 0.66
CA ALA A 237 -9.13 -25.88 0.82
C ALA A 237 -10.36 -26.27 -0.02
N LYS A 238 -11.40 -25.43 -0.04
CA LYS A 238 -12.59 -25.64 -0.89
C LYS A 238 -12.23 -25.63 -2.38
N ASN A 239 -11.42 -24.64 -2.82
CA ASN A 239 -10.97 -24.56 -4.20
C ASN A 239 -10.13 -25.78 -4.59
N ALA A 240 -9.20 -26.23 -3.73
CA ALA A 240 -8.41 -27.43 -3.97
C ALA A 240 -9.26 -28.71 -4.02
N GLN A 241 -10.29 -28.81 -3.20
CA GLN A 241 -11.26 -29.91 -3.25
C GLN A 241 -12.04 -29.87 -4.56
N TRP A 242 -12.54 -28.72 -4.94
CA TRP A 242 -13.24 -28.50 -6.20
C TRP A 242 -12.37 -28.89 -7.40
N CYS A 243 -11.13 -28.40 -7.47
CA CYS A 243 -10.19 -28.77 -8.52
C CYS A 243 -9.97 -30.29 -8.60
N ARG A 244 -9.75 -30.96 -7.47
CA ARG A 244 -9.60 -32.42 -7.44
C ARG A 244 -10.82 -33.17 -7.99
N SER A 245 -12.02 -32.65 -7.73
CA SER A 245 -13.27 -33.28 -8.18
C SER A 245 -13.55 -33.05 -9.67
N HIS A 246 -13.19 -31.89 -10.23
CA HIS A 246 -13.62 -31.46 -11.56
C HIS A 246 -12.50 -31.47 -12.61
N MET A 247 -11.23 -31.28 -12.22
CA MET A 247 -10.12 -31.27 -13.17
C MET A 247 -9.96 -32.53 -14.01
N PRO A 248 -10.19 -33.76 -13.46
CA PRO A 248 -10.16 -34.97 -14.29
C PRO A 248 -11.20 -34.96 -15.41
N PHE A 249 -12.38 -34.44 -15.14
CA PHE A 249 -13.45 -34.30 -16.15
C PHE A 249 -13.08 -33.22 -17.18
N ILE A 250 -12.63 -32.04 -16.72
CA ILE A 250 -12.15 -30.99 -17.62
C ILE A 250 -11.00 -31.50 -18.51
N ALA A 251 -10.04 -32.21 -17.93
CA ALA A 251 -8.93 -32.81 -18.67
C ALA A 251 -9.42 -33.81 -19.73
N SER A 252 -10.47 -34.58 -19.44
CA SER A 252 -11.05 -35.53 -20.42
C SER A 252 -11.66 -34.83 -21.64
N MET A 253 -12.09 -33.58 -21.51
CA MET A 253 -12.66 -32.82 -22.63
C MET A 253 -11.55 -32.42 -23.65
N PHE A 254 -10.29 -32.45 -23.25
CA PHE A 254 -9.14 -32.12 -24.13
C PHE A 254 -8.57 -33.32 -24.88
N ASN A 255 -8.96 -34.55 -24.55
CA ASN A 255 -8.33 -35.77 -25.11
C ASN A 255 -8.38 -35.86 -26.64
N ASP A 256 -9.35 -35.17 -27.29
CA ASP A 256 -9.53 -35.18 -28.75
C ASP A 256 -9.56 -33.79 -29.36
N LYS A 257 -9.17 -32.74 -28.62
CA LYS A 257 -9.29 -31.34 -29.07
C LYS A 257 -8.08 -30.52 -28.63
N ASP A 258 -7.42 -29.88 -29.57
CA ASP A 258 -6.29 -28.97 -29.31
C ASP A 258 -6.71 -27.67 -28.59
N ARG A 259 -7.97 -27.31 -28.63
CA ARG A 259 -8.54 -26.11 -27.98
C ARG A 259 -9.99 -26.34 -27.56
N ILE A 260 -10.31 -25.95 -26.33
CA ILE A 260 -11.65 -25.90 -25.81
C ILE A 260 -11.96 -24.47 -25.38
N THR A 261 -13.13 -23.96 -25.71
CA THR A 261 -13.54 -22.63 -25.27
C THR A 261 -14.07 -22.70 -23.84
N LEU A 262 -13.91 -21.60 -23.08
CA LEU A 262 -14.46 -21.48 -21.74
C LEU A 262 -15.96 -21.78 -21.73
N ASN A 263 -16.71 -21.29 -22.72
CA ASN A 263 -18.14 -21.53 -22.86
C ASN A 263 -18.51 -23.02 -23.01
N SER A 264 -17.67 -23.80 -23.70
CA SER A 264 -17.85 -25.24 -23.80
C SER A 264 -17.66 -25.96 -22.48
N ILE A 265 -16.68 -25.51 -21.68
CA ILE A 265 -16.43 -26.04 -20.33
C ILE A 265 -17.62 -25.72 -19.43
N VAL A 266 -18.07 -24.46 -19.43
CA VAL A 266 -19.20 -23.99 -18.64
C VAL A 266 -20.47 -24.75 -18.98
N SER A 267 -20.83 -24.89 -20.27
CA SER A 267 -22.05 -25.56 -20.70
C SER A 267 -22.15 -27.04 -20.30
N GLU A 268 -21.00 -27.69 -20.12
CA GLU A 268 -20.95 -29.11 -19.69
C GLU A 268 -20.85 -29.29 -18.17
N LEU A 269 -20.31 -28.30 -17.46
CA LEU A 269 -20.15 -28.33 -15.99
C LEU A 269 -21.40 -27.85 -15.25
N VAL A 270 -22.08 -26.80 -15.74
CA VAL A 270 -23.27 -26.21 -15.10
C VAL A 270 -24.36 -27.25 -14.81
N PRO A 271 -24.69 -28.20 -15.70
CA PRO A 271 -25.68 -29.21 -15.40
C PRO A 271 -25.27 -30.22 -14.33
N LYS A 272 -23.96 -30.34 -14.05
CA LYS A 272 -23.38 -31.33 -13.12
C LYS A 272 -23.07 -30.75 -11.74
N ASP A 273 -22.90 -29.45 -11.67
CA ASP A 273 -22.60 -28.72 -10.42
C ASP A 273 -23.39 -27.40 -10.41
N PRO A 274 -24.50 -27.31 -9.63
CA PRO A 274 -25.34 -26.11 -9.53
C PRO A 274 -24.56 -24.87 -9.04
N ASP A 275 -23.46 -25.02 -8.27
CA ASP A 275 -22.65 -23.94 -7.79
C ASP A 275 -21.87 -23.25 -8.94
N PHE A 276 -21.81 -23.89 -10.11
CA PHE A 276 -21.23 -23.33 -11.33
C PHE A 276 -22.18 -22.36 -12.07
N ALA A 277 -23.47 -22.43 -11.81
CA ALA A 277 -24.48 -21.62 -12.49
C ALA A 277 -24.34 -20.13 -12.20
N ASP A 278 -23.74 -19.76 -11.05
CA ASP A 278 -23.54 -18.36 -10.65
C ASP A 278 -22.33 -17.64 -11.31
N GLY A 279 -21.59 -18.31 -12.20
CA GLY A 279 -20.47 -17.72 -12.96
C GLY A 279 -19.26 -17.30 -12.11
N LYS A 280 -19.41 -17.23 -10.81
CA LYS A 280 -18.42 -16.71 -9.87
C LYS A 280 -17.23 -17.65 -9.62
N VAL A 281 -17.39 -18.93 -9.87
CA VAL A 281 -16.33 -19.93 -9.59
C VAL A 281 -15.27 -19.95 -10.69
N LEU A 282 -15.65 -19.69 -11.93
CA LEU A 282 -14.73 -19.71 -13.08
C LEU A 282 -13.81 -18.52 -13.16
N GLU A 283 -14.28 -17.33 -12.82
CA GLU A 283 -13.44 -16.11 -12.82
C GLU A 283 -12.32 -16.15 -11.78
N GLN A 284 -12.43 -17.03 -10.79
CA GLN A 284 -11.46 -17.14 -9.70
C GLN A 284 -10.49 -18.32 -9.82
N THR A 285 -10.69 -19.21 -10.81
CA THR A 285 -9.95 -20.49 -10.88
C THR A 285 -9.08 -20.64 -12.14
N ILE A 286 -9.28 -19.78 -13.14
CA ILE A 286 -8.50 -19.67 -14.36
C ILE A 286 -7.71 -18.36 -14.36
#